data_1cba26026f98991193800e32781ff5d6
#
_entry.id   1cba26026f98991193800e32781ff5d6
#
_cell.length_a   1.000
_cell.length_b   1.000
_cell.length_c   1.000
_cell.angle_alpha   90.00
_cell.angle_beta   90.00
_cell.angle_gamma   90.00
#
_symmetry.space_group_name_H-M   'P 1'
#
loop_
_entity.id
_entity.type
_entity.pdbx_description
1 polymer ?
#
loop_
_entity_poly.entity_id
_entity_poly.type
_entity_poly.pdbx_seq_one_letter_code
_entity_poly.pdbx_strand_id
1 'polypeptide(L)'
;FEYDFRTQWGNSWSNFFGISALPSGMVNRIGYPNEHKLGKDEWLAAAITELEKDFYFGISIISDINGDNGTITINTELLNDVNGDYKLVVCLTESNIINWQKDGTEDVENYEHNHALRTVLIDENLSTSTSYIMGDEIETAITFSLITLEQTNIDYSTTEGGAGNAGGWNAENISVIAYIYDNTTKEIAQVEDAHLNN
;
A
#
# COMPACT_ATOMS: atom_id res chain seq x y z
N PHE A 1 13.84 18.59 8.60
CA PHE A 1 12.43 18.24 8.34
C PHE A 1 11.79 17.83 9.65
N GLU A 2 10.50 18.15 9.86
CA GLU A 2 9.81 17.85 11.10
C GLU A 2 9.40 16.37 11.16
N TYR A 3 9.01 15.78 10.03
CA TYR A 3 8.62 14.38 9.93
C TYR A 3 9.55 13.57 9.01
N ASP A 4 9.71 12.29 9.32
CA ASP A 4 10.38 11.30 8.48
C ASP A 4 9.35 10.29 7.98
N PHE A 5 9.01 10.34 6.68
CA PHE A 5 8.03 9.45 6.05
C PHE A 5 8.66 8.15 5.52
N ARG A 6 9.97 7.96 5.70
CA ARG A 6 10.61 6.73 5.26
C ARG A 6 10.17 5.54 6.10
N THR A 7 9.89 4.46 5.43
CA THR A 7 9.58 3.17 6.06
C THR A 7 10.48 2.08 5.50
N GLN A 8 10.68 1.02 6.25
CA GLN A 8 11.43 -0.15 5.78
C GLN A 8 10.84 -0.69 4.48
N TRP A 9 9.51 -0.75 4.39
CA TRP A 9 8.78 -1.24 3.23
C TRP A 9 8.93 -0.31 2.03
N GLY A 10 8.78 1.00 2.22
CA GLY A 10 8.97 1.99 1.16
C GLY A 10 10.36 1.91 0.55
N ASN A 11 11.41 1.80 1.36
CA ASN A 11 12.78 1.63 0.89
C ASN A 11 12.97 0.28 0.17
N SER A 12 12.42 -0.81 0.71
CA SER A 12 12.48 -2.14 0.08
C SER A 12 11.81 -2.13 -1.30
N TRP A 13 10.60 -1.57 -1.41
CA TRP A 13 9.88 -1.47 -2.68
C TRP A 13 10.57 -0.53 -3.68
N SER A 14 11.09 0.61 -3.21
CA SER A 14 11.86 1.51 -4.06
C SER A 14 13.05 0.81 -4.71
N ASN A 15 13.78 0.02 -3.93
CA ASN A 15 14.90 -0.78 -4.42
C ASN A 15 14.44 -1.90 -5.36
N PHE A 16 13.41 -2.66 -4.98
CA PHE A 16 12.90 -3.77 -5.77
C PHE A 16 12.39 -3.32 -7.15
N PHE A 17 11.63 -2.23 -7.20
CA PHE A 17 11.12 -1.67 -8.44
C PHE A 17 12.12 -0.74 -9.16
N GLY A 18 13.31 -0.55 -8.61
CA GLY A 18 14.38 0.24 -9.23
C GLY A 18 14.01 1.70 -9.42
N ILE A 19 13.35 2.33 -8.44
CA ILE A 19 12.98 3.74 -8.48
C ILE A 19 14.24 4.58 -8.27
N SER A 20 14.69 5.29 -9.29
CA SER A 20 15.94 6.07 -9.27
C SER A 20 15.75 7.56 -9.45
N ALA A 21 14.53 8.00 -9.75
CA ALA A 21 14.18 9.41 -9.94
C ALA A 21 12.76 9.70 -9.44
N LEU A 22 12.52 10.94 -9.00
CA LEU A 22 11.23 11.41 -8.55
C LEU A 22 10.83 12.70 -9.30
N PRO A 23 9.54 12.91 -9.60
CA PRO A 23 8.43 12.00 -9.34
C PRO A 23 8.40 10.81 -10.29
N SER A 24 8.16 9.63 -9.77
CA SER A 24 7.97 8.39 -10.53
C SER A 24 6.80 7.60 -9.91
N GLY A 25 6.04 6.93 -10.71
CA GLY A 25 4.91 6.14 -10.27
C GLY A 25 4.71 4.88 -11.10
N MET A 26 3.80 4.05 -10.67
CA MET A 26 3.37 2.84 -11.36
C MET A 26 1.85 2.78 -11.35
N VAL A 27 1.26 2.33 -12.44
CA VAL A 27 -0.16 1.98 -12.49
C VAL A 27 -0.24 0.46 -12.58
N ASN A 28 -0.80 -0.18 -11.57
CA ASN A 28 -0.92 -1.64 -11.41
C ASN A 28 0.39 -2.42 -11.67
N ARG A 29 1.56 -1.75 -11.63
CA ARG A 29 2.90 -2.32 -11.93
C ARG A 29 3.01 -2.94 -13.32
N ILE A 30 2.14 -2.52 -14.25
CA ILE A 30 2.11 -3.04 -15.63
C ILE A 30 3.46 -2.82 -16.31
N GLY A 31 3.91 -3.83 -17.04
CA GLY A 31 5.19 -3.79 -17.76
C GLY A 31 6.43 -4.08 -16.91
N TYR A 32 6.27 -4.54 -15.65
CA TYR A 32 7.40 -5.00 -14.86
C TYR A 32 8.13 -6.17 -15.56
N PRO A 33 9.48 -6.21 -15.58
CA PRO A 33 10.40 -5.31 -14.86
C PRO A 33 10.91 -4.10 -15.66
N ASN A 34 10.52 -3.90 -16.88
CA ASN A 34 11.20 -2.95 -17.77
C ASN A 34 10.44 -1.63 -18.01
N GLU A 35 9.10 -1.68 -18.07
CA GLU A 35 8.25 -0.54 -18.50
C GLU A 35 7.26 -0.07 -17.42
N HIS A 36 7.36 -0.59 -16.21
CA HIS A 36 6.42 -0.31 -15.11
C HIS A 36 6.56 1.09 -14.49
N LYS A 37 7.68 1.78 -14.73
CA LYS A 37 7.94 3.12 -14.18
C LYS A 37 7.46 4.20 -15.13
N LEU A 38 6.47 4.94 -14.72
CA LEU A 38 5.80 5.96 -15.50
C LEU A 38 6.11 7.36 -14.97
N GLY A 39 6.28 8.31 -15.88
CA GLY A 39 6.27 9.73 -15.56
C GLY A 39 4.85 10.22 -15.26
N LYS A 40 4.74 11.33 -14.55
CA LYS A 40 3.42 11.89 -14.12
C LYS A 40 2.44 12.12 -15.27
N ASP A 41 2.92 12.41 -16.46
CA ASP A 41 2.08 12.70 -17.62
C ASP A 41 1.49 11.44 -18.25
N GLU A 42 1.96 10.26 -17.88
CA GLU A 42 1.53 8.96 -18.40
C GLU A 42 0.49 8.27 -17.50
N TRP A 43 0.39 8.67 -16.23
CA TRP A 43 -0.44 7.96 -15.23
C TRP A 43 -1.92 7.90 -15.60
N LEU A 44 -2.49 9.01 -16.07
CA LEU A 44 -3.91 9.06 -16.41
C LEU A 44 -4.27 8.10 -17.55
N ALA A 45 -3.48 8.08 -18.62
CA ALA A 45 -3.72 7.19 -19.74
C ALA A 45 -3.59 5.72 -19.36
N ALA A 46 -2.57 5.39 -18.57
CA ALA A 46 -2.38 4.04 -18.03
C ALA A 46 -3.54 3.62 -17.12
N ALA A 47 -4.00 4.49 -16.21
CA ALA A 47 -5.12 4.20 -15.34
C ALA A 47 -6.42 3.95 -16.12
N ILE A 48 -6.72 4.76 -17.15
CA ILE A 48 -7.90 4.56 -18.00
C ILE A 48 -7.85 3.18 -18.67
N THR A 49 -6.68 2.79 -19.20
CA THR A 49 -6.50 1.47 -19.83
C THR A 49 -6.73 0.32 -18.84
N GLU A 50 -6.27 0.47 -17.60
CA GLU A 50 -6.46 -0.57 -16.58
C GLU A 50 -7.93 -0.70 -16.15
N LEU A 51 -8.67 0.40 -16.08
CA LEU A 51 -10.10 0.38 -15.73
C LEU A 51 -11.00 -0.30 -16.78
N GLU A 52 -10.49 -0.54 -17.99
CA GLU A 52 -11.22 -1.26 -19.06
C GLU A 52 -11.02 -2.79 -19.00
N LYS A 53 -10.11 -3.29 -18.11
CA LYS A 53 -9.83 -4.72 -18.00
C LYS A 53 -10.88 -5.44 -17.16
N ASP A 54 -11.09 -6.72 -17.47
CA ASP A 54 -11.86 -7.63 -16.60
C ASP A 54 -11.11 -7.83 -15.27
N PHE A 55 -11.86 -8.00 -14.20
CA PHE A 55 -11.33 -8.29 -12.87
C PHE A 55 -11.80 -9.66 -12.39
N TYR A 56 -10.93 -10.33 -11.64
CA TYR A 56 -11.13 -11.71 -11.18
C TYR A 56 -11.46 -11.77 -9.69
N PHE A 57 -11.11 -10.76 -8.94
CA PHE A 57 -11.25 -10.71 -7.48
C PHE A 57 -12.12 -9.54 -7.05
N GLY A 58 -12.99 -9.76 -6.08
CA GLY A 58 -13.59 -8.73 -5.25
C GLY A 58 -12.89 -8.70 -3.89
N ILE A 59 -12.67 -7.52 -3.32
CA ILE A 59 -12.10 -7.36 -1.98
C ILE A 59 -13.09 -6.56 -1.14
N SER A 60 -13.34 -7.00 0.08
CA SER A 60 -13.98 -6.18 1.11
C SER A 60 -13.13 -6.13 2.37
N ILE A 61 -13.11 -4.98 3.02
CA ILE A 61 -12.29 -4.69 4.20
C ILE A 61 -13.22 -4.36 5.36
N ILE A 62 -13.07 -5.08 6.47
CA ILE A 62 -13.71 -4.77 7.74
C ILE A 62 -12.60 -4.51 8.75
N SER A 63 -12.61 -3.35 9.37
CA SER A 63 -11.63 -2.97 10.39
C SER A 63 -12.31 -2.50 11.67
N ASP A 64 -11.65 -2.72 12.79
CA ASP A 64 -12.07 -2.25 14.11
C ASP A 64 -10.83 -1.87 14.92
N ILE A 65 -10.89 -0.75 15.62
CA ILE A 65 -9.86 -0.31 16.57
C ILE A 65 -10.46 -0.16 17.96
N ASN A 66 -9.80 -0.80 18.91
CA ASN A 66 -10.11 -0.65 20.34
C ASN A 66 -8.86 -0.19 21.08
N GLY A 67 -8.75 1.11 21.30
CA GLY A 67 -7.54 1.75 21.81
C GLY A 67 -6.38 1.58 20.82
N ASP A 68 -5.30 0.92 21.24
CA ASP A 68 -4.11 0.70 20.42
C ASP A 68 -4.17 -0.58 19.58
N ASN A 69 -5.13 -1.45 19.85
CA ASN A 69 -5.25 -2.73 19.16
C ASN A 69 -6.24 -2.64 18.01
N GLY A 70 -5.83 -3.08 16.85
CA GLY A 70 -6.64 -3.16 15.65
C GLY A 70 -6.85 -4.59 15.19
N THR A 71 -7.98 -4.82 14.54
CA THR A 71 -8.28 -6.02 13.79
C THR A 71 -8.72 -5.64 12.38
N ILE A 72 -8.28 -6.37 11.40
CA ILE A 72 -8.70 -6.22 10.01
C ILE A 72 -9.09 -7.61 9.49
N THR A 73 -10.24 -7.69 8.87
CA THR A 73 -10.67 -8.87 8.12
C THR A 73 -10.78 -8.49 6.65
N ILE A 74 -10.05 -9.20 5.81
CA ILE A 74 -10.11 -9.09 4.35
C ILE A 74 -10.89 -10.28 3.84
N ASN A 75 -12.00 -10.03 3.15
CA ASN A 75 -12.73 -11.06 2.41
C ASN A 75 -12.45 -10.87 0.92
N THR A 76 -11.92 -11.90 0.29
CA THR A 76 -11.68 -11.97 -1.15
C THR A 76 -12.69 -12.90 -1.78
N GLU A 77 -13.48 -12.40 -2.71
CA GLU A 77 -14.44 -13.18 -3.53
C GLU A 77 -13.85 -13.43 -4.91
N LEU A 78 -13.96 -14.63 -5.42
CA LEU A 78 -13.60 -15.01 -6.77
C LEU A 78 -14.75 -14.73 -7.72
N LEU A 79 -14.59 -13.71 -8.57
CA LEU A 79 -15.62 -13.26 -9.51
C LEU A 79 -15.59 -14.01 -10.85
N ASN A 80 -14.43 -14.60 -11.18
CA ASN A 80 -14.21 -15.45 -12.35
C ASN A 80 -13.16 -16.51 -12.02
N ASP A 81 -13.17 -17.61 -12.79
CA ASP A 81 -12.11 -18.62 -12.67
C ASP A 81 -10.77 -18.03 -13.09
N VAL A 82 -9.73 -18.25 -12.29
CA VAL A 82 -8.38 -17.81 -12.61
C VAL A 82 -7.35 -18.77 -12.04
N ASN A 83 -6.23 -18.91 -12.75
CA ASN A 83 -5.06 -19.67 -12.29
C ASN A 83 -3.86 -18.73 -12.19
N GLY A 84 -3.08 -18.88 -11.13
CA GLY A 84 -1.89 -18.07 -10.89
C GLY A 84 -1.39 -18.21 -9.45
N ASP A 85 -0.19 -17.72 -9.22
CA ASP A 85 0.39 -17.58 -7.89
C ASP A 85 0.12 -16.15 -7.41
N TYR A 86 -0.94 -15.98 -6.62
CA TYR A 86 -1.38 -14.67 -6.15
C TYR A 86 -0.99 -14.41 -4.71
N LYS A 87 -0.65 -13.17 -4.42
CA LYS A 87 -0.34 -12.68 -3.07
C LYS A 87 -1.30 -11.58 -2.67
N LEU A 88 -1.63 -11.57 -1.38
CA LEU A 88 -2.36 -10.51 -0.71
C LEU A 88 -1.39 -9.63 0.07
N VAL A 89 -1.46 -8.33 -0.17
CA VAL A 89 -0.78 -7.32 0.63
C VAL A 89 -1.81 -6.46 1.34
N VAL A 90 -1.60 -6.24 2.62
CA VAL A 90 -2.39 -5.28 3.40
C VAL A 90 -1.45 -4.28 4.03
N CYS A 91 -1.67 -3.00 3.77
CA CYS A 91 -0.85 -1.93 4.32
C CYS A 91 -1.70 -0.79 4.91
N LEU A 92 -1.07 0.01 5.75
CA LEU A 92 -1.65 1.22 6.32
C LEU A 92 -1.01 2.45 5.65
N THR A 93 -1.87 3.37 5.24
CA THR A 93 -1.48 4.69 4.73
C THR A 93 -2.13 5.78 5.58
N GLU A 94 -1.51 6.94 5.66
CA GLU A 94 -2.07 8.09 6.36
C GLU A 94 -2.17 9.28 5.44
N SER A 95 -3.26 10.03 5.55
CA SER A 95 -3.55 11.24 4.79
C SER A 95 -3.63 12.46 5.71
N ASN A 96 -3.84 13.63 5.12
CA ASN A 96 -3.97 14.92 5.83
C ASN A 96 -2.75 15.29 6.70
N ILE A 97 -1.56 14.87 6.30
CA ILE A 97 -0.34 15.21 7.04
C ILE A 97 0.21 16.52 6.48
N ILE A 98 0.13 17.59 7.27
CA ILE A 98 0.64 18.91 6.87
C ILE A 98 2.12 19.00 7.22
N ASN A 99 2.98 19.13 6.20
CA ASN A 99 4.42 19.25 6.38
C ASN A 99 5.10 19.83 5.13
N TRP A 100 6.40 20.05 5.24
CA TRP A 100 7.23 20.51 4.13
C TRP A 100 7.26 19.54 2.95
N GLN A 101 7.18 20.10 1.76
CA GLN A 101 7.40 19.37 0.49
C GLN A 101 8.35 20.16 -0.39
N LYS A 102 9.31 19.46 -1.00
CA LYS A 102 10.16 20.06 -2.02
C LYS A 102 9.48 19.96 -3.39
N ASP A 103 9.25 21.10 -4.03
CA ASP A 103 8.74 21.19 -5.40
C ASP A 103 9.77 21.87 -6.30
N GLY A 104 10.56 21.07 -7.00
CA GLY A 104 11.68 21.55 -7.80
C GLY A 104 12.74 22.24 -6.93
N THR A 105 12.83 23.57 -7.04
CA THR A 105 13.76 24.40 -6.24
C THR A 105 13.10 25.07 -5.04
N GLU A 106 11.78 25.00 -4.94
CA GLU A 106 11.00 25.66 -3.88
C GLU A 106 10.71 24.70 -2.73
N ASP A 107 10.63 25.22 -1.52
CA ASP A 107 10.20 24.50 -0.33
C ASP A 107 8.79 24.98 0.02
N VAL A 108 7.79 24.08 -0.09
CA VAL A 108 6.39 24.34 0.23
C VAL A 108 6.14 23.95 1.68
N GLU A 109 5.92 24.94 2.54
CA GLU A 109 5.86 24.76 4.00
C GLU A 109 4.64 23.97 4.50
N ASN A 110 3.48 24.23 3.96
CA ASN A 110 2.23 23.64 4.43
C ASN A 110 1.63 22.73 3.36
N TYR A 111 2.45 21.84 2.81
CA TYR A 111 1.99 20.85 1.85
C TYR A 111 1.20 19.75 2.57
N GLU A 112 0.04 19.41 2.02
CA GLU A 112 -0.77 18.30 2.50
C GLU A 112 -0.33 16.99 1.84
N HIS A 113 0.28 16.10 2.63
CA HIS A 113 0.64 14.77 2.18
C HIS A 113 -0.53 13.82 2.38
N ASN A 114 -0.88 13.10 1.32
CA ASN A 114 -1.94 12.10 1.34
C ASN A 114 -1.39 10.74 0.95
N HIS A 115 -1.98 9.68 1.51
CA HIS A 115 -1.62 8.28 1.27
C HIS A 115 -0.15 7.94 1.56
N ALA A 116 0.45 8.60 2.56
CA ALA A 116 1.80 8.27 3.00
C ALA A 116 1.83 6.85 3.59
N LEU A 117 2.66 5.96 3.02
CA LEU A 117 2.81 4.59 3.52
C LEU A 117 3.37 4.62 4.94
N ARG A 118 2.64 4.03 5.89
CA ARG A 118 3.08 3.88 7.27
C ARG A 118 3.70 2.51 7.54
N THR A 119 3.02 1.45 7.09
CA THR A 119 3.53 0.08 7.24
C THR A 119 2.85 -0.89 6.28
N VAL A 120 3.45 -2.08 6.13
CA VAL A 120 2.80 -3.25 5.55
C VAL A 120 2.54 -4.25 6.68
N LEU A 121 1.30 -4.67 6.82
CA LEU A 121 0.89 -5.64 7.84
C LEU A 121 1.18 -7.07 7.39
N ILE A 122 0.86 -7.39 6.13
CA ILE A 122 1.15 -8.68 5.50
C ILE A 122 1.54 -8.51 4.03
N ASP A 123 2.37 -9.40 3.52
CA ASP A 123 2.67 -9.69 2.10
C ASP A 123 2.80 -11.22 1.98
N GLU A 124 1.67 -11.91 1.84
CA GLU A 124 1.58 -13.37 1.95
C GLU A 124 0.87 -13.97 0.74
N ASN A 125 1.01 -15.27 0.54
CA ASN A 125 0.24 -15.95 -0.49
C ASN A 125 -1.25 -15.87 -0.19
N LEU A 126 -2.05 -15.50 -1.20
CA LEU A 126 -3.51 -15.41 -1.06
C LEU A 126 -4.12 -16.76 -0.64
N SER A 127 -3.56 -17.85 -1.15
CA SER A 127 -3.95 -19.22 -0.82
C SER A 127 -2.75 -20.17 -1.03
N THR A 128 -2.88 -21.39 -0.57
CA THR A 128 -2.00 -22.50 -0.92
C THR A 128 -2.31 -23.11 -2.30
N SER A 129 -3.49 -22.77 -2.86
CA SER A 129 -3.90 -23.15 -4.22
C SER A 129 -3.39 -22.15 -5.23
N THR A 130 -3.13 -22.62 -6.45
CA THR A 130 -2.88 -21.80 -7.64
C THR A 130 -4.05 -21.85 -8.62
N SER A 131 -5.16 -22.47 -8.25
CA SER A 131 -6.40 -22.51 -9.03
C SER A 131 -7.52 -21.97 -8.17
N TYR A 132 -8.24 -20.98 -8.68
CA TYR A 132 -9.31 -20.26 -8.02
C TYR A 132 -10.57 -20.37 -8.87
N ILE A 133 -11.70 -20.69 -8.24
CA ILE A 133 -12.96 -20.96 -8.92
C ILE A 133 -13.94 -19.85 -8.57
N MET A 134 -14.72 -19.39 -9.55
CA MET A 134 -15.77 -18.39 -9.35
C MET A 134 -16.72 -18.80 -8.21
N GLY A 135 -16.96 -17.88 -7.29
CA GLY A 135 -17.77 -18.07 -6.09
C GLY A 135 -17.01 -18.59 -4.86
N ASP A 136 -15.73 -18.92 -4.99
CA ASP A 136 -14.89 -19.19 -3.82
C ASP A 136 -14.69 -17.90 -3.00
N GLU A 137 -14.60 -18.06 -1.68
CA GLU A 137 -14.31 -16.97 -0.74
C GLU A 137 -13.06 -17.31 0.08
N ILE A 138 -12.19 -16.31 0.28
CA ILE A 138 -10.99 -16.43 1.10
C ILE A 138 -11.01 -15.33 2.14
N GLU A 139 -10.97 -15.71 3.42
CA GLU A 139 -10.91 -14.79 4.54
C GLU A 139 -9.49 -14.74 5.10
N THR A 140 -8.97 -13.52 5.32
CA THR A 140 -7.70 -13.27 6.01
C THR A 140 -7.94 -12.31 7.17
N ALA A 141 -7.64 -12.77 8.38
CA ALA A 141 -7.77 -11.99 9.61
C ALA A 141 -6.38 -11.54 10.12
N ILE A 142 -6.25 -10.27 10.44
CA ILE A 142 -5.02 -9.62 10.88
C ILE A 142 -5.28 -8.91 12.21
N THR A 143 -4.36 -9.06 13.16
CA THR A 143 -4.36 -8.28 14.41
C THR A 143 -3.07 -7.48 14.51
N PHE A 144 -3.14 -6.26 15.01
CA PHE A 144 -1.96 -5.39 15.14
C PHE A 144 -2.11 -4.43 16.31
N SER A 145 -1.01 -3.77 16.68
CA SER A 145 -0.99 -2.68 17.66
C SER A 145 -0.40 -1.44 17.00
N LEU A 146 -1.16 -0.35 16.93
CA LEU A 146 -0.70 0.91 16.34
C LEU A 146 0.57 1.44 17.00
N ILE A 147 0.63 1.43 18.35
CA ILE A 147 1.82 1.85 19.10
C ILE A 147 3.05 1.02 18.70
N THR A 148 2.90 -0.30 18.55
CA THR A 148 4.02 -1.16 18.17
C THR A 148 4.49 -0.87 16.75
N LEU A 149 3.56 -0.65 15.81
CA LEU A 149 3.89 -0.34 14.43
C LEU A 149 4.56 1.03 14.30
N GLU A 150 4.04 2.05 14.99
CA GLU A 150 4.61 3.38 15.06
C GLU A 150 6.04 3.34 15.64
N GLN A 151 6.24 2.62 16.76
CA GLN A 151 7.57 2.45 17.36
C GLN A 151 8.54 1.78 16.39
N THR A 152 8.08 0.78 15.62
CA THR A 152 8.90 0.14 14.59
C THR A 152 9.39 1.14 13.54
N ASN A 153 8.55 2.08 13.12
CA ASN A 153 8.95 3.14 12.19
C ASN A 153 9.93 4.14 12.83
N ILE A 154 9.75 4.49 14.09
CA ILE A 154 10.67 5.35 14.84
C ILE A 154 12.05 4.69 14.93
N ASP A 155 12.09 3.41 15.27
CA ASP A 155 13.35 2.65 15.40
C ASP A 155 14.06 2.54 14.04
N TYR A 156 13.30 2.27 12.97
CA TYR A 156 13.83 2.21 11.62
C TYR A 156 14.40 3.57 11.19
N SER A 157 13.63 4.65 11.35
CA SER A 157 14.09 6.02 11.04
C SER A 157 15.37 6.37 11.78
N THR A 158 15.47 6.02 13.05
CA THR A 158 16.68 6.26 13.86
C THR A 158 17.87 5.50 13.31
N THR A 159 17.69 4.25 12.88
CA THR A 159 18.74 3.42 12.29
C THR A 159 19.22 3.97 10.96
N GLU A 160 18.31 4.49 10.13
CA GLU A 160 18.60 5.07 8.82
C GLU A 160 19.08 6.55 8.91
N GLY A 161 19.34 7.05 10.10
CA GLY A 161 19.79 8.43 10.32
C GLY A 161 18.71 9.47 10.05
N GLY A 162 17.46 9.14 10.39
CA GLY A 162 16.32 10.06 10.29
C GLY A 162 16.52 11.31 11.13
N ALA A 163 16.14 12.45 10.59
CA ALA A 163 16.27 13.75 11.24
C ALA A 163 14.93 14.30 11.73
N GLY A 164 13.83 13.66 11.38
CA GLY A 164 12.47 14.03 11.73
C GLY A 164 11.78 13.02 12.65
N ASN A 165 10.53 13.29 12.96
CA ASN A 165 9.66 12.39 13.71
C ASN A 165 9.00 11.37 12.77
N ALA A 166 9.28 10.10 12.94
CA ALA A 166 8.61 9.00 12.22
C ALA A 166 7.34 8.50 12.92
N GLY A 167 7.05 9.02 14.11
CA GLY A 167 5.83 8.78 14.87
C GLY A 167 4.77 9.84 14.63
N GLY A 168 3.85 9.95 15.59
CA GLY A 168 2.76 10.93 15.56
C GLY A 168 1.65 10.55 14.60
N TRP A 169 1.39 9.26 14.42
CA TRP A 169 0.32 8.75 13.57
C TRP A 169 -1.04 9.15 14.10
N ASN A 170 -1.91 9.62 13.24
CA ASN A 170 -3.29 9.92 13.58
C ASN A 170 -4.22 8.82 13.04
N ALA A 171 -4.75 8.00 13.95
CA ALA A 171 -5.62 6.86 13.59
C ALA A 171 -6.85 7.28 12.76
N GLU A 172 -7.39 8.49 12.98
CA GLU A 172 -8.54 9.02 12.22
C GLU A 172 -8.21 9.28 10.74
N ASN A 173 -6.93 9.42 10.41
CA ASN A 173 -6.45 9.68 9.05
C ASN A 173 -5.84 8.45 8.38
N ILE A 174 -5.90 7.30 9.06
CA ILE A 174 -5.34 6.04 8.53
C ILE A 174 -6.39 5.33 7.67
N SER A 175 -5.93 4.87 6.52
CA SER A 175 -6.65 3.94 5.64
C SER A 175 -5.93 2.60 5.58
N VAL A 176 -6.72 1.54 5.48
CA VAL A 176 -6.29 0.19 5.15
C VAL A 176 -6.35 0.04 3.65
N ILE A 177 -5.25 -0.33 3.02
CA ILE A 177 -5.19 -0.66 1.60
C ILE A 177 -4.93 -2.16 1.49
N ALA A 178 -5.81 -2.89 0.83
CA ALA A 178 -5.63 -4.30 0.52
C ALA A 178 -5.53 -4.48 -1.00
N TYR A 179 -4.49 -5.18 -1.47
CA TYR A 179 -4.37 -5.47 -2.90
C TYR A 179 -3.85 -6.88 -3.15
N ILE A 180 -4.33 -7.46 -4.26
CA ILE A 180 -3.90 -8.77 -4.77
C ILE A 180 -3.03 -8.54 -5.99
N TYR A 181 -1.89 -9.23 -6.05
CA TYR A 181 -1.01 -9.20 -7.21
C TYR A 181 -0.56 -10.58 -7.66
N ASP A 182 -0.34 -10.77 -8.95
CA ASP A 182 0.28 -11.95 -9.51
C ASP A 182 1.77 -11.99 -9.15
N ASN A 183 2.20 -12.99 -8.41
CA ASN A 183 3.58 -13.11 -7.95
C ASN A 183 4.60 -13.37 -9.07
N THR A 184 4.14 -13.77 -10.26
CA THR A 184 5.00 -13.99 -11.44
C THR A 184 5.25 -12.69 -12.18
N THR A 185 4.17 -11.99 -12.56
CA THR A 185 4.24 -10.74 -13.33
C THR A 185 4.46 -9.51 -12.47
N LYS A 186 4.15 -9.58 -11.18
CA LYS A 186 4.05 -8.47 -10.20
C LYS A 186 2.91 -7.49 -10.46
N GLU A 187 2.09 -7.72 -11.48
CA GLU A 187 0.95 -6.88 -11.80
C GLU A 187 -0.13 -6.98 -10.73
N ILE A 188 -0.71 -5.83 -10.34
CA ILE A 188 -1.80 -5.76 -9.38
C ILE A 188 -3.10 -6.15 -10.12
N ALA A 189 -3.78 -7.15 -9.60
CA ALA A 189 -5.03 -7.66 -10.15
C ALA A 189 -6.28 -6.99 -9.55
N GLN A 190 -6.21 -6.56 -8.27
CA GLN A 190 -7.30 -5.87 -7.59
C GLN A 190 -6.77 -5.10 -6.39
N VAL A 191 -7.42 -3.98 -6.08
CA VAL A 191 -7.15 -3.16 -4.89
C VAL A 191 -8.45 -2.62 -4.31
N GLU A 192 -8.50 -2.51 -2.99
CA GLU A 192 -9.58 -1.86 -2.24
C GLU A 192 -8.99 -1.05 -1.10
N ASP A 193 -9.68 0.04 -0.72
CA ASP A 193 -9.33 0.85 0.43
C ASP A 193 -10.52 1.07 1.37
N ALA A 194 -10.23 1.20 2.64
CA ALA A 194 -11.20 1.57 3.65
C ALA A 194 -10.55 2.38 4.76
N HIS A 195 -11.28 3.34 5.33
CA HIS A 195 -10.82 4.00 6.54
C HIS A 195 -10.70 3.01 7.69
N LEU A 196 -9.66 3.19 8.50
CA LEU A 196 -9.51 2.45 9.73
C LEU A 196 -10.57 2.94 10.73
N ASN A 197 -11.58 2.12 10.99
CA ASN A 197 -12.75 2.50 11.80
C ASN A 197 -12.50 2.28 13.30
N ASN A 198 -13.02 3.21 14.11
CA ASN A 198 -13.16 3.10 15.57
C ASN A 198 -14.51 2.51 15.92
#